data_ef49896965a090c104e28851a0f44200
#
_entry.id   ef49896965a090c104e28851a0f44200
#
_cell.length_a   1.000
_cell.length_b   1.000
_cell.length_c   1.000
_cell.angle_alpha   90.00
_cell.angle_beta   90.00
_cell.angle_gamma   90.00
#
_symmetry.space_group_name_H-M   'P 1'
#
loop_
_entity.id
_entity.type
_entity.pdbx_description
1 polymer ?
#
loop_
_entity_poly.entity_id
_entity_poly.type
_entity_poly.pdbx_seq_one_letter_code
_entity_poly.pdbx_strand_id
1 'polypeptide(L)'
;MFKRIDHVEIAPSDLERSIVFYTEVLGFRMKERVQIGLPFLKQVVYLELGDTMLEMLDYVDPAPVDHTIRVGYRSMALEVDSMGETLAFLAERGIEPTQPPVDVGGGSLRAAIVDPDGLPIELRQW
;
A
#
# COMPACT_ATOMS: atom_id res chain seq x y z
N MET A 1 25.88 -3.13 9.98
CA MET A 1 24.88 -4.14 10.45
C MET A 1 23.49 -3.62 10.16
N PHE A 2 22.55 -4.49 9.90
CA PHE A 2 21.18 -4.10 9.52
C PHE A 2 20.46 -3.42 10.70
N LYS A 3 19.63 -2.40 10.41
CA LYS A 3 18.95 -1.60 11.43
C LYS A 3 17.42 -1.85 11.47
N ARG A 4 16.80 -1.84 10.30
CA ARG A 4 15.33 -1.95 10.15
C ARG A 4 14.98 -2.15 8.67
N ILE A 5 13.71 -2.41 8.39
CA ILE A 5 13.18 -2.27 7.03
C ILE A 5 13.12 -0.77 6.73
N ASP A 6 13.77 -0.33 5.65
CA ASP A 6 13.81 1.09 5.29
C ASP A 6 12.56 1.52 4.55
N HIS A 7 12.16 0.78 3.53
CA HIS A 7 10.95 1.06 2.73
C HIS A 7 10.41 -0.22 2.08
N VAL A 8 9.19 -0.11 1.58
CA VAL A 8 8.57 -1.09 0.69
C VAL A 8 8.49 -0.47 -0.70
N GLU A 9 8.77 -1.25 -1.73
CA GLU A 9 8.66 -0.80 -3.12
C GLU A 9 7.40 -1.37 -3.77
N ILE A 10 6.68 -0.52 -4.52
CA ILE A 10 5.59 -0.92 -5.40
C ILE A 10 5.78 -0.32 -6.79
N ALA A 11 5.26 -1.00 -7.79
CA ALA A 11 5.27 -0.54 -9.18
C ALA A 11 3.83 -0.31 -9.65
N PRO A 12 3.30 0.93 -9.58
CA PRO A 12 1.95 1.24 -10.04
C PRO A 12 1.87 1.24 -11.57
N SER A 13 0.70 0.92 -12.12
CA SER A 13 0.43 1.07 -13.55
C SER A 13 0.15 2.52 -13.94
N ASP A 14 -0.40 3.31 -13.01
CA ASP A 14 -0.68 4.74 -13.16
C ASP A 14 -0.19 5.45 -11.88
N LEU A 15 0.97 6.09 -11.97
CA LEU A 15 1.61 6.71 -10.82
C LEU A 15 0.73 7.76 -10.15
N GLU A 16 0.12 8.66 -10.92
CA GLU A 16 -0.67 9.76 -10.35
C GLU A 16 -1.93 9.24 -9.64
N ARG A 17 -2.60 8.24 -10.21
CA ARG A 17 -3.75 7.59 -9.57
C ARG A 17 -3.35 6.93 -8.25
N SER A 18 -2.21 6.25 -8.23
CA SER A 18 -1.71 5.61 -7.00
C SER A 18 -1.28 6.63 -5.96
N ILE A 19 -0.63 7.73 -6.34
CA ILE A 19 -0.29 8.82 -5.42
C ILE A 19 -1.56 9.36 -4.74
N VAL A 20 -2.62 9.62 -5.51
CA VAL A 20 -3.90 10.10 -4.94
C VAL A 20 -4.46 9.10 -3.93
N PHE A 21 -4.51 7.82 -4.27
CA PHE A 21 -5.02 6.79 -3.36
C PHE A 21 -4.21 6.72 -2.06
N TYR A 22 -2.90 6.60 -2.16
CA TYR A 22 -2.05 6.47 -0.97
C TYR A 22 -2.01 7.74 -0.11
N THR A 23 -2.09 8.92 -0.71
CA THR A 23 -2.07 10.19 0.04
C THR A 23 -3.45 10.59 0.56
N GLU A 24 -4.47 10.59 -0.28
CA GLU A 24 -5.79 11.10 0.09
C GLU A 24 -6.67 10.07 0.82
N VAL A 25 -6.49 8.78 0.54
CA VAL A 25 -7.26 7.72 1.18
C VAL A 25 -6.49 7.12 2.36
N LEU A 26 -5.25 6.68 2.15
CA LEU A 26 -4.47 6.00 3.20
C LEU A 26 -3.69 6.94 4.13
N GLY A 27 -3.60 8.22 3.80
CA GLY A 27 -2.98 9.23 4.65
C GLY A 27 -1.46 9.29 4.58
N PHE A 28 -0.84 8.71 3.55
CA PHE A 28 0.59 8.91 3.30
C PHE A 28 0.87 10.36 2.91
N ARG A 29 2.06 10.82 3.20
CA ARG A 29 2.53 12.16 2.84
C ARG A 29 3.62 12.06 1.78
N MET A 30 3.56 12.90 0.75
CA MET A 30 4.63 13.03 -0.24
C MET A 30 5.91 13.51 0.43
N LYS A 31 6.98 12.74 0.30
CA LYS A 31 8.31 13.12 0.78
C LYS A 31 9.17 13.70 -0.33
N GLU A 32 9.32 12.96 -1.43
CA GLU A 32 10.20 13.33 -2.52
C GLU A 32 9.76 12.69 -3.83
N ARG A 33 10.01 13.38 -4.93
CA ARG A 33 9.80 12.90 -6.28
C ARG A 33 11.07 13.11 -7.09
N VAL A 34 11.64 12.05 -7.63
CA VAL A 34 12.93 12.07 -8.31
C VAL A 34 12.79 11.59 -9.74
N GLN A 35 13.20 12.44 -10.69
CA GLN A 35 13.28 12.04 -12.10
C GLN A 35 14.49 11.15 -12.32
N ILE A 36 14.28 9.97 -12.88
CA ILE A 36 15.35 8.99 -13.17
C ILE A 36 15.76 9.06 -14.63
N GLY A 37 14.77 9.09 -15.55
CA GLY A 37 15.01 9.25 -16.98
C GLY A 37 15.72 8.05 -17.66
N LEU A 38 15.58 6.85 -17.11
CA LEU A 38 16.05 5.63 -17.75
C LEU A 38 15.01 5.11 -18.75
N PRO A 39 15.42 4.34 -19.78
CA PRO A 39 14.47 3.80 -20.77
C PRO A 39 13.34 2.95 -20.17
N PHE A 40 13.57 2.31 -19.02
CA PHE A 40 12.62 1.41 -18.35
C PHE A 40 12.03 1.97 -17.06
N LEU A 41 12.60 3.05 -16.52
CA LEU A 41 12.19 3.67 -15.26
C LEU A 41 12.22 5.19 -15.38
N LYS A 42 11.04 5.83 -15.36
CA LYS A 42 10.90 7.27 -15.56
C LYS A 42 11.27 8.06 -14.33
N GLN A 43 10.69 7.70 -13.19
CA GLN A 43 10.81 8.42 -11.94
C GLN A 43 10.52 7.50 -10.75
N VAL A 44 10.86 7.97 -9.57
CA VAL A 44 10.49 7.33 -8.30
C VAL A 44 9.85 8.35 -7.39
N VAL A 45 8.93 7.91 -6.54
CA VAL A 45 8.23 8.73 -5.57
C VAL A 45 8.33 8.09 -4.21
N TYR A 46 8.73 8.86 -3.22
CA TYR A 46 8.78 8.45 -1.82
C TYR A 46 7.62 9.04 -1.05
N LEU A 47 6.84 8.18 -0.39
CA LEU A 47 5.74 8.55 0.50
C LEU A 47 6.06 8.09 1.91
N GLU A 48 5.59 8.84 2.91
CA GLU A 48 5.78 8.52 4.33
C GLU A 48 4.44 8.31 5.02
N LEU A 49 4.39 7.33 5.92
CA LEU A 49 3.30 7.12 6.87
C LEU A 49 3.91 6.82 8.24
N GLY A 50 3.77 7.75 9.19
CA GLY A 50 4.48 7.65 10.46
C GLY A 50 6.00 7.60 10.25
N ASP A 51 6.64 6.58 10.78
CA ASP A 51 8.08 6.31 10.65
C ASP A 51 8.41 5.31 9.53
N THR A 52 7.44 4.97 8.69
CA THR A 52 7.58 4.04 7.59
C THR A 52 7.54 4.74 6.24
N MET A 53 8.12 4.10 5.22
CA MET A 53 8.24 4.69 3.89
C MET A 53 7.82 3.70 2.81
N LEU A 54 7.15 4.24 1.79
CA LEU A 54 6.78 3.55 0.57
C LEU A 54 7.47 4.24 -0.61
N GLU A 55 8.13 3.47 -1.46
CA GLU A 55 8.70 3.93 -2.72
C GLU A 55 7.84 3.43 -3.88
N MET A 56 7.40 4.34 -4.74
CA MET A 56 6.72 4.02 -5.99
C MET A 56 7.68 4.12 -7.15
N LEU A 57 7.80 3.05 -7.92
CA LEU A 57 8.67 2.94 -9.08
C LEU A 57 7.82 3.06 -10.36
N ASP A 58 7.97 4.18 -11.06
CA ASP A 58 7.25 4.45 -12.31
C ASP A 58 7.92 3.75 -13.48
N TYR A 59 7.75 2.43 -13.55
CA TYR A 59 8.26 1.63 -14.65
C TYR A 59 7.45 1.87 -15.94
N VAL A 60 8.13 1.72 -17.07
CA VAL A 60 7.48 1.74 -18.38
C VAL A 60 6.81 0.39 -18.60
N ASP A 61 5.48 0.42 -18.81
CA ASP A 61 4.67 -0.74 -19.20
C ASP A 61 4.82 -1.96 -18.25
N PRO A 62 4.56 -1.78 -16.94
CA PRO A 62 4.63 -2.91 -16.01
C PRO A 62 3.51 -3.91 -16.28
N ALA A 63 3.81 -5.20 -16.12
CA ALA A 63 2.79 -6.24 -16.19
C ALA A 63 1.78 -6.11 -15.05
N PRO A 64 0.50 -6.48 -15.27
CA PRO A 64 -0.50 -6.40 -14.22
C PRO A 64 -0.19 -7.33 -13.04
N VAL A 65 -0.79 -7.03 -11.88
CA VAL A 65 -0.61 -7.83 -10.67
C VAL A 65 -1.06 -9.27 -10.90
N ASP A 66 -0.28 -10.21 -10.38
CA ASP A 66 -0.57 -11.63 -10.39
C ASP A 66 -0.88 -12.09 -8.95
N HIS A 67 -2.11 -12.59 -8.74
CA HIS A 67 -2.58 -13.05 -7.42
C HIS A 67 -2.21 -14.51 -7.11
N THR A 68 -1.43 -15.16 -7.96
CA THR A 68 -0.94 -16.52 -7.70
C THR A 68 -0.09 -16.56 -6.43
N ILE A 69 -0.36 -17.54 -5.57
CA ILE A 69 0.43 -17.74 -4.35
C ILE A 69 1.81 -18.26 -4.73
N ARG A 70 2.83 -17.48 -4.41
CA ARG A 70 4.23 -17.77 -4.72
C ARG A 70 5.11 -17.59 -3.51
N VAL A 71 6.28 -18.20 -3.53
CA VAL A 71 7.35 -17.86 -2.58
C VAL A 71 7.78 -16.42 -2.83
N GLY A 72 7.76 -15.58 -1.80
CA GLY A 72 8.12 -14.16 -1.88
C GLY A 72 7.21 -13.28 -1.04
N TYR A 73 7.30 -11.97 -1.27
CA TYR A 73 6.45 -10.98 -0.61
C TYR A 73 4.98 -11.18 -1.00
N ARG A 74 4.09 -11.01 0.01
CA ARG A 74 2.66 -11.26 -0.16
C ARG A 74 1.85 -9.98 -0.20
N SER A 75 2.05 -9.11 0.78
CA SER A 75 1.31 -7.88 0.94
C SER A 75 2.05 -6.92 1.87
N MET A 76 1.62 -5.70 1.88
CA MET A 76 1.95 -4.72 2.91
C MET A 76 0.83 -4.71 3.94
N ALA A 77 1.17 -4.59 5.23
CA ALA A 77 0.19 -4.44 6.30
C ALA A 77 0.27 -3.03 6.89
N LEU A 78 -0.88 -2.39 7.08
CA LEU A 78 -1.00 -1.09 7.73
C LEU A 78 -1.68 -1.27 9.09
N GLU A 79 -1.09 -0.74 10.13
CA GLU A 79 -1.71 -0.67 11.45
C GLU A 79 -2.79 0.40 11.46
N VAL A 80 -3.92 0.08 12.07
CA VAL A 80 -5.05 0.99 12.25
C VAL A 80 -5.44 1.05 13.73
N ASP A 81 -5.86 2.22 14.20
CA ASP A 81 -6.28 2.41 15.59
C ASP A 81 -7.63 1.73 15.87
N SER A 82 -8.56 1.83 14.93
CA SER A 82 -9.90 1.24 15.01
C SER A 82 -10.29 0.66 13.67
N MET A 83 -10.46 -0.65 13.63
CA MET A 83 -10.89 -1.37 12.42
C MET A 83 -12.27 -0.88 11.96
N GLY A 84 -13.21 -0.71 12.88
CA GLY A 84 -14.57 -0.27 12.56
C GLY A 84 -14.60 1.12 11.94
N GLU A 85 -13.90 2.08 12.54
CA GLU A 85 -13.82 3.45 12.02
C GLU A 85 -13.09 3.50 10.67
N THR A 86 -12.02 2.72 10.53
CA THR A 86 -11.26 2.64 9.28
C THR A 86 -12.13 2.10 8.14
N LEU A 87 -12.86 1.01 8.38
CA LEU A 87 -13.74 0.44 7.36
C LEU A 87 -14.91 1.35 7.00
N ALA A 88 -15.49 2.07 7.98
CA ALA A 88 -16.51 3.09 7.72
C ALA A 88 -15.96 4.23 6.85
N PHE A 89 -14.78 4.73 7.16
CA PHE A 89 -14.09 5.76 6.37
C PHE A 89 -13.83 5.32 4.93
N LEU A 90 -13.40 4.06 4.74
CA LEU A 90 -13.15 3.49 3.42
C LEU A 90 -14.45 3.29 2.64
N ALA A 91 -15.52 2.82 3.30
CA ALA A 91 -16.82 2.62 2.67
C ALA A 91 -17.43 3.93 2.13
N GLU A 92 -17.28 5.04 2.85
CA GLU A 92 -17.69 6.38 2.37
C GLU A 92 -16.99 6.80 1.06
N ARG A 93 -15.85 6.18 0.77
CA ARG A 93 -15.05 6.40 -0.46
C ARG A 93 -15.21 5.30 -1.50
N GLY A 94 -16.20 4.41 -1.29
CA GLY A 94 -16.49 3.31 -2.20
C GLY A 94 -15.47 2.17 -2.15
N ILE A 95 -14.68 2.08 -1.07
CA ILE A 95 -13.68 1.02 -0.89
C ILE A 95 -14.21 0.00 0.10
N GLU A 96 -14.47 -1.20 -0.42
CA GLU A 96 -14.93 -2.33 0.39
C GLU A 96 -13.77 -3.29 0.69
N PRO A 97 -13.77 -3.96 1.85
CA PRO A 97 -12.74 -4.94 2.15
C PRO A 97 -12.86 -6.15 1.22
N THR A 98 -11.74 -6.62 0.71
CA THR A 98 -11.65 -7.89 -0.04
C THR A 98 -11.66 -9.10 0.90
N GLN A 99 -11.25 -8.88 2.15
CA GLN A 99 -11.40 -9.81 3.25
C GLN A 99 -11.99 -9.05 4.44
N PRO A 100 -13.17 -9.45 4.93
CA PRO A 100 -13.82 -8.77 6.06
C PRO A 100 -12.99 -8.94 7.35
N PRO A 101 -13.22 -8.11 8.37
CA PRO A 101 -12.49 -8.19 9.61
C PRO A 101 -12.75 -9.52 10.33
N VAL A 102 -11.67 -10.14 10.79
CA VAL A 102 -11.68 -11.35 11.59
C VAL A 102 -10.78 -11.20 12.81
N ASP A 103 -11.14 -11.82 13.91
CA ASP A 103 -10.27 -11.95 15.08
C ASP A 103 -9.23 -13.04 14.77
N VAL A 104 -7.96 -12.66 14.84
CA VAL A 104 -6.82 -13.55 14.57
C VAL A 104 -6.09 -13.99 15.84
N GLY A 105 -6.72 -13.74 17.00
CA GLY A 105 -6.23 -14.13 18.32
C GLY A 105 -5.99 -12.94 19.24
N GLY A 106 -6.38 -13.08 20.52
CA GLY A 106 -6.18 -12.07 21.55
C GLY A 106 -6.90 -10.73 21.34
N GLY A 107 -7.97 -10.71 20.54
CA GLY A 107 -8.70 -9.49 20.20
C GLY A 107 -8.07 -8.68 19.07
N SER A 108 -7.00 -9.16 18.46
CA SER A 108 -6.35 -8.54 17.31
C SER A 108 -7.19 -8.79 16.06
N LEU A 109 -7.48 -7.72 15.31
CA LEU A 109 -8.31 -7.77 14.10
C LEU A 109 -7.48 -7.64 12.84
N ARG A 110 -7.89 -8.36 11.81
CA ARG A 110 -7.31 -8.34 10.47
C ARG A 110 -8.40 -8.18 9.43
N ALA A 111 -8.20 -7.30 8.48
CA ALA A 111 -8.98 -7.17 7.26
C ALA A 111 -8.03 -6.97 6.08
N ALA A 112 -8.55 -6.93 4.86
CA ALA A 112 -7.74 -6.60 3.69
C ALA A 112 -8.53 -5.77 2.70
N ILE A 113 -7.82 -4.88 2.02
CA ILE A 113 -8.30 -4.10 0.88
C ILE A 113 -7.31 -4.28 -0.28
N VAL A 114 -7.61 -3.70 -1.41
CA VAL A 114 -6.67 -3.58 -2.54
C VAL A 114 -6.47 -2.12 -2.92
N ASP A 115 -5.29 -1.82 -3.44
CA ASP A 115 -5.03 -0.52 -4.04
C ASP A 115 -5.61 -0.42 -5.47
N PRO A 116 -5.45 0.71 -6.21
CA PRO A 116 -6.00 0.87 -7.56
C PRO A 116 -5.53 -0.17 -8.59
N ASP A 117 -4.38 -0.79 -8.38
CA ASP A 117 -3.84 -1.85 -9.25
C ASP A 117 -4.22 -3.26 -8.78
N GLY A 118 -4.95 -3.38 -7.67
CA GLY A 118 -5.30 -4.66 -7.07
C GLY A 118 -4.20 -5.23 -6.15
N LEU A 119 -3.19 -4.44 -5.78
CA LEU A 119 -2.19 -4.87 -4.79
C LEU A 119 -2.84 -5.05 -3.42
N PRO A 120 -2.67 -6.21 -2.76
CA PRO A 120 -3.30 -6.45 -1.47
C PRO A 120 -2.64 -5.62 -0.36
N ILE A 121 -3.49 -5.02 0.47
CA ILE A 121 -3.10 -4.29 1.68
C ILE A 121 -3.85 -4.89 2.85
N GLU A 122 -3.12 -5.45 3.80
CA GLU A 122 -3.68 -5.91 5.06
C GLU A 122 -3.91 -4.71 5.99
N LEU A 123 -5.05 -4.69 6.67
CA LEU A 123 -5.32 -3.77 7.77
C LEU A 123 -5.20 -4.54 9.08
N ARG A 124 -4.49 -3.97 10.05
CA ARG A 124 -4.21 -4.64 11.31
C ARG A 124 -4.53 -3.74 12.49
N GLN A 125 -5.39 -4.20 13.39
CA GLN A 125 -5.63 -3.63 14.71
C GLN A 125 -5.12 -4.60 15.77
N TRP A 126 -4.23 -4.14 16.61
CA TRP A 126 -3.69 -4.93 17.74
C TRP A 126 -4.53 -4.79 19.00
#